data_990ec83fa03816e7d755bf6ef7a74580
#
_entry.id   990ec83fa03816e7d755bf6ef7a74580
#
_cell.length_a   1.000
_cell.length_b   1.000
_cell.length_c   1.000
_cell.angle_alpha   90.00
_cell.angle_beta   90.00
_cell.angle_gamma   90.00
#
_symmetry.space_group_name_H-M   'P 1'
#
loop_
_entity.id
_entity.type
_entity.pdbx_description
1 polymer ?
#
loop_
_entity_poly.entity_id
_entity_poly.type
_entity_poly.pdbx_seq_one_letter_code
_entity_poly.pdbx_strand_id
1 'polypeptide(L)'
;MDIPTPNAAALEITELLLPYIGMVMIVIIGFMIKDFATKLSKGIAFSMNKQFKEGDKVVLDGERALIVKIGMTQTVFGIEKDSGQFRGDYVWRYVPNERIETLKLEKVVLDHAPINNKNRIKDNTEKIEELRNG
;
A
#
# COMPACT_ATOMS: atom_id res chain seq x y z
N MET A 1 -45.77 34.64 35.87
CA MET A 1 -44.90 34.48 34.72
C MET A 1 -43.69 33.68 35.14
N ASP A 2 -43.70 32.41 34.88
CA ASP A 2 -42.57 31.55 35.21
C ASP A 2 -41.47 31.75 34.17
N ILE A 3 -40.38 32.35 34.60
CA ILE A 3 -39.17 32.44 33.80
C ILE A 3 -38.54 31.04 33.82
N PRO A 4 -38.41 30.34 32.71
CA PRO A 4 -37.77 29.05 32.71
C PRO A 4 -36.33 29.17 33.23
N THR A 5 -35.96 28.28 34.14
CA THR A 5 -34.58 28.21 34.62
C THR A 5 -33.65 27.91 33.44
N PRO A 6 -32.38 28.38 33.45
CA PRO A 6 -31.43 28.08 32.40
C PRO A 6 -31.35 26.60 32.07
N ASN A 7 -31.51 25.73 33.05
CA ASN A 7 -31.49 24.28 32.86
C ASN A 7 -32.72 23.76 32.13
N ALA A 8 -33.91 24.31 32.37
CA ALA A 8 -35.14 23.93 31.67
C ALA A 8 -35.08 24.37 30.18
N ALA A 9 -34.60 25.58 29.91
CA ALA A 9 -34.40 26.06 28.52
C ALA A 9 -33.36 25.22 27.77
N ALA A 10 -32.28 24.83 28.43
CA ALA A 10 -31.25 23.95 27.86
C ALA A 10 -31.80 22.56 27.54
N LEU A 11 -32.66 22.00 28.39
CA LEU A 11 -33.31 20.71 28.17
C LEU A 11 -34.27 20.75 26.99
N GLU A 12 -35.06 21.79 26.84
CA GLU A 12 -35.99 21.97 25.71
C GLU A 12 -35.23 22.08 24.38
N ILE A 13 -34.15 22.85 24.34
CA ILE A 13 -33.28 22.98 23.17
C ILE A 13 -32.65 21.64 22.85
N THR A 14 -32.18 20.92 23.86
CA THR A 14 -31.57 19.60 23.66
C THR A 14 -32.56 18.60 23.09
N GLU A 15 -33.78 18.55 23.62
CA GLU A 15 -34.84 17.67 23.11
C GLU A 15 -35.20 18.01 21.66
N LEU A 16 -35.21 19.28 21.29
CA LEU A 16 -35.49 19.73 19.93
C LEU A 16 -34.36 19.36 18.95
N LEU A 17 -33.11 19.49 19.40
CA LEU A 17 -31.94 19.26 18.58
C LEU A 17 -31.49 17.78 18.52
N LEU A 18 -31.91 16.97 19.50
CA LEU A 18 -31.46 15.58 19.62
C LEU A 18 -31.68 14.76 18.35
N PRO A 19 -32.83 14.80 17.62
CA PRO A 19 -33.02 14.07 16.41
C PRO A 19 -32.06 14.52 15.29
N TYR A 20 -31.76 15.82 15.19
CA TYR A 20 -30.84 16.36 14.18
C TYR A 20 -29.39 15.96 14.48
N ILE A 21 -28.98 16.00 15.73
CA ILE A 21 -27.66 15.53 16.15
C ILE A 21 -27.50 14.04 15.83
N GLY A 22 -28.52 13.24 16.07
CA GLY A 22 -28.54 11.83 15.72
C GLY A 22 -28.34 11.59 14.23
N MET A 23 -29.03 12.33 13.37
CA MET A 23 -28.87 12.25 11.93
C MET A 23 -27.45 12.61 11.47
N VAL A 24 -26.91 13.71 12.00
CA VAL A 24 -25.54 14.15 11.70
C VAL A 24 -24.52 13.10 12.13
N MET A 25 -24.68 12.52 13.30
CA MET A 25 -23.80 11.48 13.81
C MET A 25 -23.85 10.22 12.93
N ILE A 26 -25.01 9.80 12.47
CA ILE A 26 -25.16 8.67 11.56
C ILE A 26 -24.41 8.92 10.25
N VAL A 27 -24.53 10.13 9.70
CA VAL A 27 -23.83 10.50 8.46
C VAL A 27 -22.31 10.47 8.66
N ILE A 28 -21.81 11.04 9.75
CA ILE A 28 -20.37 11.04 10.07
C ILE A 28 -19.86 9.61 10.24
N ILE A 29 -20.56 8.78 10.99
CA ILE A 29 -20.19 7.38 11.18
C ILE A 29 -20.21 6.63 9.85
N GLY A 30 -21.21 6.89 9.01
CA GLY A 30 -21.29 6.30 7.67
C GLY A 30 -20.07 6.62 6.79
N PHE A 31 -19.61 7.87 6.80
CA PHE A 31 -18.39 8.24 6.09
C PHE A 31 -17.15 7.57 6.67
N MET A 32 -17.03 7.50 7.98
CA MET A 32 -15.90 6.81 8.64
C MET A 32 -15.86 5.34 8.27
N ILE A 33 -17.01 4.67 8.29
CA ILE A 33 -17.11 3.24 7.91
C ILE A 33 -16.76 3.05 6.44
N LYS A 34 -17.23 3.93 5.56
CA LYS A 34 -16.91 3.89 4.13
C LYS A 34 -15.40 3.98 3.88
N ASP A 35 -14.72 4.93 4.50
CA ASP A 35 -13.29 5.11 4.34
C ASP A 35 -12.50 3.91 4.89
N PHE A 36 -12.90 3.43 6.06
CA PHE A 36 -12.29 2.24 6.66
C PHE A 36 -12.52 0.99 5.79
N ALA A 37 -13.73 0.78 5.31
CA ALA A 37 -14.07 -0.34 4.45
C ALA A 37 -13.29 -0.31 3.13
N THR A 38 -13.09 0.86 2.54
CA THR A 38 -12.31 1.05 1.32
C THR A 38 -10.84 0.68 1.54
N LYS A 39 -10.24 1.16 2.62
CA LYS A 39 -8.86 0.83 2.99
C LYS A 39 -8.68 -0.65 3.27
N LEU A 40 -9.60 -1.23 4.01
CA LEU A 40 -9.60 -2.66 4.34
C LEU A 40 -9.76 -3.53 3.08
N SER A 41 -10.68 -3.15 2.18
CA SER A 41 -10.90 -3.84 0.92
C SER A 41 -9.65 -3.88 0.04
N LYS A 42 -8.95 -2.76 -0.08
CA LYS A 42 -7.69 -2.68 -0.83
C LYS A 42 -6.59 -3.54 -0.18
N GLY A 43 -6.52 -3.54 1.14
CA GLY A 43 -5.60 -4.38 1.89
C GLY A 43 -5.85 -5.86 1.69
N ILE A 44 -7.10 -6.27 1.80
CA ILE A 44 -7.51 -7.65 1.56
C ILE A 44 -7.24 -8.05 0.11
N ALA A 45 -7.59 -7.20 -0.85
CA ALA A 45 -7.34 -7.46 -2.27
C ALA A 45 -5.85 -7.69 -2.55
N PHE A 46 -4.97 -6.88 -1.98
CA PHE A 46 -3.53 -7.07 -2.11
C PHE A 46 -3.04 -8.34 -1.41
N SER A 47 -3.53 -8.62 -0.21
CA SER A 47 -3.19 -9.82 0.55
C SER A 47 -3.63 -11.11 -0.16
N MET A 48 -4.76 -11.09 -0.86
CA MET A 48 -5.27 -12.22 -1.63
C MET A 48 -4.61 -12.35 -3.01
N ASN A 49 -3.83 -11.38 -3.42
CA ASN A 49 -3.14 -11.43 -4.69
C ASN A 49 -2.05 -12.50 -4.67
N LYS A 50 -2.24 -13.56 -5.44
CA LYS A 50 -1.31 -14.69 -5.51
C LYS A 50 0.02 -14.33 -6.18
N GLN A 51 0.10 -13.19 -6.87
CA GLN A 51 1.31 -12.74 -7.53
C GLN A 51 2.37 -12.24 -6.56
N PHE A 52 1.94 -11.69 -5.43
CA PHE A 52 2.82 -11.15 -4.40
C PHE A 52 2.63 -11.92 -3.09
N LYS A 53 3.72 -12.45 -2.56
CA LYS A 53 3.74 -13.18 -1.29
C LYS A 53 4.81 -12.62 -0.37
N GLU A 54 4.66 -12.85 0.92
CA GLU A 54 5.71 -12.55 1.89
C GLU A 54 7.00 -13.30 1.53
N GLY A 55 8.12 -12.59 1.58
CA GLY A 55 9.42 -13.12 1.17
C GLY A 55 9.78 -12.94 -0.29
N ASP A 56 8.87 -12.43 -1.12
CA ASP A 56 9.14 -12.17 -2.54
C ASP A 56 10.08 -10.98 -2.72
N LYS A 57 11.01 -11.11 -3.64
CA LYS A 57 11.88 -10.02 -4.08
C LYS A 57 11.13 -9.17 -5.10
N VAL A 58 11.08 -7.89 -4.85
CA VAL A 58 10.39 -6.91 -5.69
C VAL A 58 11.26 -5.70 -5.94
N VAL A 59 10.88 -4.91 -6.94
CA VAL A 59 11.44 -3.58 -7.16
C VAL A 59 10.34 -2.57 -6.86
N LEU A 60 10.56 -1.73 -5.87
CA LEU A 60 9.64 -0.70 -5.43
C LEU A 60 10.21 0.66 -5.77
N ASP A 61 9.57 1.38 -6.70
CA ASP A 61 10.04 2.68 -7.22
C ASP A 61 11.51 2.68 -7.65
N GLY A 62 11.97 1.61 -8.28
CA GLY A 62 13.34 1.45 -8.74
C GLY A 62 14.34 0.94 -7.69
N GLU A 63 13.91 0.78 -6.45
CA GLU A 63 14.75 0.25 -5.37
C GLU A 63 14.48 -1.25 -5.16
N ARG A 64 15.53 -2.02 -4.92
CA ARG A 64 15.39 -3.44 -4.56
C ARG A 64 14.76 -3.57 -3.20
N ALA A 65 13.74 -4.37 -3.11
CA ALA A 65 12.98 -4.59 -1.89
C ALA A 65 12.62 -6.05 -1.70
N LEU A 66 12.30 -6.39 -0.47
CA LEU A 66 11.74 -7.68 -0.09
C LEU A 66 10.40 -7.43 0.59
N ILE A 67 9.38 -8.19 0.27
CA ILE A 67 8.12 -8.14 1.01
C ILE A 67 8.32 -8.84 2.34
N VAL A 68 8.36 -8.07 3.43
CA VAL A 68 8.54 -8.60 4.78
C VAL A 68 7.23 -9.12 5.33
N LYS A 69 6.17 -8.32 5.22
CA LYS A 69 4.85 -8.66 5.74
C LYS A 69 3.76 -7.94 4.95
N ILE A 70 2.73 -8.68 4.60
CA ILE A 70 1.51 -8.14 4.00
C ILE A 70 0.43 -8.10 5.07
N GLY A 71 0.08 -6.90 5.50
CA GLY A 71 -1.00 -6.66 6.47
C GLY A 71 -2.30 -6.27 5.80
N MET A 72 -3.35 -6.12 6.61
CA MET A 72 -4.67 -5.71 6.12
C MET A 72 -4.71 -4.24 5.70
N THR A 73 -3.96 -3.39 6.37
CA THR A 73 -3.96 -1.93 6.12
C THR A 73 -2.65 -1.42 5.55
N GLN A 74 -1.55 -2.09 5.83
CA GLN A 74 -0.22 -1.71 5.36
C GLN A 74 0.64 -2.92 5.06
N THR A 75 1.56 -2.76 4.14
CA THR A 75 2.57 -3.75 3.79
C THR A 75 3.95 -3.21 4.15
N VAL A 76 4.79 -4.07 4.68
CA VAL A 76 6.16 -3.73 5.06
C VAL A 76 7.11 -4.26 3.99
N PHE A 77 7.89 -3.36 3.43
CA PHE A 77 8.95 -3.68 2.49
C PHE A 77 10.32 -3.47 3.16
N GLY A 78 11.19 -4.45 3.06
CA GLY A 78 12.58 -4.30 3.43
C GLY A 78 13.39 -3.82 2.23
N ILE A 79 14.04 -2.68 2.36
CA ILE A 79 14.78 -2.04 1.29
C ILE A 79 16.25 -1.93 1.68
N GLU A 80 17.14 -2.41 0.81
CA GLU A 80 18.56 -2.18 0.94
C GLU A 80 18.91 -0.86 0.26
N LYS A 81 19.51 0.06 0.99
CA LYS A 81 19.91 1.36 0.47
C LYS A 81 21.22 1.26 -0.31
N ASP A 82 21.15 1.54 -1.60
CA ASP A 82 22.32 1.50 -2.49
C ASP A 82 23.10 2.82 -2.49
N SER A 83 22.46 3.91 -2.09
CA SER A 83 23.02 5.25 -2.16
C SER A 83 22.59 6.14 -1.01
N GLY A 84 23.29 7.25 -0.80
CA GLY A 84 22.98 8.24 0.22
C GLY A 84 23.65 7.96 1.57
N GLN A 85 23.18 8.66 2.59
CA GLN A 85 23.72 8.59 3.96
C GLN A 85 23.58 7.20 4.60
N PHE A 86 22.53 6.46 4.20
CA PHE A 86 22.21 5.13 4.73
C PHE A 86 22.62 4.01 3.79
N ARG A 87 23.61 4.24 2.94
CA ARG A 87 24.11 3.24 2.01
C ARG A 87 24.58 1.97 2.76
N GLY A 88 24.08 0.82 2.33
CA GLY A 88 24.35 -0.46 2.94
C GLY A 88 23.42 -0.83 4.09
N ASP A 89 22.60 0.11 4.56
CA ASP A 89 21.62 -0.15 5.59
C ASP A 89 20.36 -0.80 5.01
N TYR A 90 19.79 -1.70 5.79
CA TYR A 90 18.53 -2.36 5.50
C TYR A 90 17.42 -1.64 6.26
N VAL A 91 16.50 -1.03 5.53
CA VAL A 91 15.41 -0.24 6.12
C VAL A 91 14.06 -0.87 5.81
N TRP A 92 13.14 -0.78 6.75
CA TRP A 92 11.76 -1.18 6.54
C TRP A 92 10.92 0.03 6.14
N ARG A 93 10.22 -0.10 5.03
CA ARG A 93 9.30 0.92 4.56
C ARG A 93 7.87 0.42 4.75
N TYR A 94 7.11 1.18 5.53
CA TYR A 94 5.70 0.90 5.77
C TYR A 94 4.87 1.63 4.72
N VAL A 95 4.19 0.89 3.87
CA VAL A 95 3.37 1.45 2.79
C VAL A 95 1.90 1.10 3.02
N PRO A 96 1.01 2.10 3.13
CA PRO A 96 -0.42 1.83 3.16
C PRO A 96 -0.86 1.08 1.91
N ASN A 97 -1.68 0.04 2.06
CA ASN A 97 -2.09 -0.81 0.94
C ASN A 97 -2.83 -0.03 -0.16
N GLU A 98 -3.53 1.03 0.20
CA GLU A 98 -4.20 1.93 -0.75
C GLU A 98 -3.24 2.66 -1.69
N ARG A 99 -1.98 2.83 -1.28
CA ARG A 99 -0.92 3.48 -2.07
C ARG A 99 -0.18 2.52 -2.98
N ILE A 100 -0.24 1.23 -2.74
CA ILE A 100 0.54 0.23 -3.51
C ILE A 100 0.16 0.26 -4.99
N GLU A 101 -1.11 0.51 -5.32
CA GLU A 101 -1.57 0.63 -6.71
C GLU A 101 -0.94 1.80 -7.45
N THR A 102 -0.58 2.87 -6.73
CA THR A 102 0.04 4.07 -7.32
C THR A 102 1.56 4.01 -7.37
N LEU A 103 2.15 3.07 -6.64
CA LEU A 103 3.59 2.83 -6.65
C LEU A 103 3.97 1.86 -7.76
N LYS A 104 5.15 2.09 -8.33
CA LYS A 104 5.72 1.17 -9.29
C LYS A 104 6.28 -0.05 -8.57
N LEU A 105 5.49 -1.12 -8.53
CA LEU A 105 5.86 -2.38 -7.91
C LEU A 105 6.07 -3.44 -9.00
N GLU A 106 7.29 -3.94 -9.09
CA GLU A 106 7.68 -4.98 -10.02
C GLU A 106 8.14 -6.21 -9.26
N LYS A 107 7.73 -7.39 -9.70
CA LYS A 107 8.18 -8.65 -9.10
C LYS A 107 9.42 -9.17 -9.80
N VAL A 108 10.43 -9.54 -9.03
CA VAL A 108 11.61 -10.22 -9.55
C VAL A 108 11.27 -11.70 -9.76
N VAL A 109 11.05 -12.08 -11.00
CA VAL A 109 10.70 -13.47 -11.37
C VAL A 109 11.94 -14.34 -11.50
N LEU A 110 13.01 -13.75 -12.03
CA LEU A 110 14.31 -14.41 -12.20
C LEU A 110 15.35 -13.59 -11.46
N ASP A 111 15.86 -14.15 -10.39
CA ASP A 111 17.00 -13.59 -9.69
C ASP A 111 18.24 -13.67 -10.60
N HIS A 112 19.27 -12.88 -10.29
CA HIS A 112 20.54 -12.96 -11.03
C HIS A 112 21.02 -14.40 -11.10
N ALA A 113 20.57 -15.13 -12.11
CA ALA A 113 21.20 -16.37 -12.47
C ALA A 113 22.38 -16.03 -13.41
N PRO A 114 23.63 -16.10 -12.94
CA PRO A 114 24.81 -15.84 -13.81
C PRO A 114 24.79 -16.70 -15.06
N ILE A 115 24.18 -17.86 -14.96
CA ILE A 115 24.01 -18.84 -16.05
C ILE A 115 23.08 -18.30 -17.14
N ASN A 116 21.97 -17.66 -16.77
CA ASN A 116 21.03 -17.11 -17.74
C ASN A 116 21.57 -15.90 -18.50
N ASN A 117 22.36 -15.06 -17.84
CA ASN A 117 23.00 -13.94 -18.51
C ASN A 117 24.06 -14.40 -19.51
N LYS A 118 24.84 -15.42 -19.20
CA LYS A 118 25.81 -15.99 -20.12
C LYS A 118 25.14 -16.59 -21.37
N ASN A 119 24.04 -17.30 -21.18
CA ASN A 119 23.29 -17.89 -22.28
C ASN A 119 22.66 -16.82 -23.17
N ARG A 120 22.08 -15.76 -22.57
CA ARG A 120 21.52 -14.63 -23.33
C ARG A 120 22.59 -13.86 -24.10
N ILE A 121 23.77 -13.68 -23.51
CA ILE A 121 24.90 -13.01 -24.15
C ILE A 121 25.41 -13.86 -25.33
N LYS A 122 25.56 -15.17 -25.13
CA LYS A 122 25.94 -16.08 -26.20
C LYS A 122 24.94 -16.05 -27.35
N ASP A 123 23.67 -16.19 -27.05
CA ASP A 123 22.58 -16.19 -28.02
C ASP A 123 22.55 -14.89 -28.86
N ASN A 124 22.70 -13.76 -28.16
CA ASN A 124 22.80 -12.47 -28.85
C ASN A 124 24.08 -12.31 -29.67
N THR A 125 25.18 -12.84 -29.18
CA THR A 125 26.47 -12.79 -29.93
C THR A 125 26.40 -13.65 -31.17
N GLU A 126 25.86 -14.86 -31.08
CA GLU A 126 25.64 -15.73 -32.22
C GLU A 126 24.75 -15.11 -33.30
N LYS A 127 23.64 -14.48 -32.88
CA LYS A 127 22.75 -13.73 -33.77
C LYS A 127 23.46 -12.57 -34.48
N ILE A 128 24.31 -11.85 -33.76
CA ILE A 128 25.07 -10.73 -34.31
C ILE A 128 26.09 -11.25 -35.33
N GLU A 129 26.76 -12.37 -35.03
CA GLU A 129 27.71 -13.00 -35.98
C GLU A 129 27.01 -13.54 -37.22
N GLU A 130 25.86 -14.19 -37.09
CA GLU A 130 25.05 -14.63 -38.21
C GLU A 130 24.64 -13.46 -39.11
N LEU A 131 24.20 -12.35 -38.54
CA LEU A 131 23.85 -11.14 -39.29
C LEU A 131 25.06 -10.48 -39.96
N ARG A 132 26.24 -10.59 -39.37
CA ARG A 132 27.49 -10.03 -39.90
C ARG A 132 28.07 -10.88 -41.05
N ASN A 133 27.91 -12.18 -40.98
CA ASN A 133 28.45 -13.13 -41.95
C ASN A 133 27.47 -13.48 -43.08
N GLY A 134 26.24 -13.02 -42.96
CA GLY A 134 25.19 -13.21 -43.96
C GLY A 134 25.21 -12.07 -45.03
#